data_d59a3cd46b3eeebfd525cf87d821819e
#
_entry.id   d59a3cd46b3eeebfd525cf87d821819e
#
_cell.length_a   1.000
_cell.length_b   1.000
_cell.length_c   1.000
_cell.angle_alpha   90.00
_cell.angle_beta   90.00
_cell.angle_gamma   90.00
#
_symmetry.space_group_name_H-M   'P 1'
#
loop_
_entity.id
_entity.type
_entity.pdbx_description
1 polymer ?
#
loop_
_entity_poly.entity_id
_entity_poly.type
_entity_poly.pdbx_seq_one_letter_code
_entity_poly.pdbx_strand_id
1 'polypeptide(L)'
;MGNSIRKQVADLFQFALILCAAVVILVPIYWIASGAFKQQVDVFQLKLLFTPTLANFNEIFRSPYNLHEKLLNSTLVAGTTVIVAIPMATMAAYSFSRFRLRFERTMFLMILSTQFVPAVVIVLPYFLLFRDLGLLDTRLALVLVNLSLILPFAIWMIKGFIDGIPLDTEEAALVDGSSRLQVIWNIVLPMALPGILTAAIFCFILAWTSNTLSLAQLVGLIFTRPSFLVHLW
;
A
#
# COMPACT_ATOMS: atom_id res chain seq x y z
N MET A 1 42.18 -29.26 12.40
CA MET A 1 42.09 -29.02 10.96
C MET A 1 40.66 -29.23 10.38
N GLY A 2 39.91 -30.28 10.75
CA GLY A 2 38.59 -30.56 10.20
C GLY A 2 37.49 -29.50 10.44
N ASN A 3 37.50 -28.81 11.58
CA ASN A 3 36.49 -27.78 11.91
C ASN A 3 36.64 -26.49 11.07
N SER A 4 37.88 -26.14 10.70
CA SER A 4 38.16 -24.97 9.84
C SER A 4 37.65 -25.16 8.42
N ILE A 5 37.90 -26.33 7.83
CA ILE A 5 37.47 -26.67 6.47
C ILE A 5 35.94 -26.75 6.41
N ARG A 6 35.33 -27.36 7.42
CA ARG A 6 33.84 -27.45 7.50
C ARG A 6 33.16 -26.08 7.60
N LYS A 7 33.79 -25.16 8.36
CA LYS A 7 33.31 -23.77 8.46
C LYS A 7 33.44 -23.03 7.14
N GLN A 8 34.60 -23.14 6.46
CA GLN A 8 34.80 -22.52 5.13
C GLN A 8 33.80 -23.03 4.07
N VAL A 9 33.51 -24.33 4.05
CA VAL A 9 32.53 -24.91 3.13
C VAL A 9 31.13 -24.41 3.44
N ALA A 10 30.77 -24.29 4.73
CA ALA A 10 29.48 -23.76 5.14
C ALA A 10 29.34 -22.28 4.75
N ASP A 11 30.40 -21.47 4.98
CA ASP A 11 30.41 -20.04 4.61
C ASP A 11 30.31 -19.86 3.07
N LEU A 12 31.01 -20.70 2.30
CA LEU A 12 30.94 -20.68 0.83
C LEU A 12 29.53 -21.06 0.32
N PHE A 13 28.93 -22.09 0.92
CA PHE A 13 27.57 -22.51 0.59
C PHE A 13 26.55 -21.41 0.92
N GLN A 14 26.68 -20.78 2.09
CA GLN A 14 25.82 -19.67 2.51
C GLN A 14 25.96 -18.47 1.55
N PHE A 15 27.20 -18.13 1.16
CA PHE A 15 27.46 -17.06 0.19
C PHE A 15 26.84 -17.37 -1.17
N ALA A 16 26.99 -18.61 -1.67
CA ALA A 16 26.39 -19.04 -2.94
C ALA A 16 24.85 -18.96 -2.90
N LEU A 17 24.25 -19.33 -1.77
CA LEU A 17 22.81 -19.25 -1.57
C LEU A 17 22.29 -17.80 -1.56
N ILE A 18 23.01 -16.90 -0.88
CA ILE A 18 22.70 -15.46 -0.87
C ILE A 18 22.84 -14.88 -2.28
N LEU A 19 23.91 -15.23 -3.00
CA LEU A 19 24.12 -14.76 -4.38
C LEU A 19 23.01 -15.25 -5.31
N CYS A 20 22.63 -16.51 -5.21
CA CYS A 20 21.53 -17.09 -5.98
C CYS A 20 20.20 -16.35 -5.68
N ALA A 21 19.88 -16.13 -4.41
CA ALA A 21 18.71 -15.36 -4.01
C ALA A 21 18.74 -13.94 -4.56
N ALA A 22 19.89 -13.26 -4.49
CA ALA A 22 20.06 -11.92 -5.03
C ALA A 22 19.83 -11.89 -6.56
N VAL A 23 20.37 -12.85 -7.29
CA VAL A 23 20.16 -12.97 -8.75
C VAL A 23 18.67 -13.17 -9.07
N VAL A 24 17.99 -14.08 -8.37
CA VAL A 24 16.55 -14.35 -8.58
C VAL A 24 15.70 -13.09 -8.35
N ILE A 25 16.06 -12.26 -7.37
CA ILE A 25 15.34 -11.00 -7.06
C ILE A 25 15.71 -9.90 -8.07
N LEU A 26 16.98 -9.78 -8.44
CA LEU A 26 17.46 -8.67 -9.27
C LEU A 26 17.16 -8.86 -10.76
N VAL A 27 17.06 -10.08 -11.27
CA VAL A 27 16.79 -10.35 -12.69
C VAL A 27 15.45 -9.75 -13.16
N PRO A 28 14.30 -9.95 -12.45
CA PRO A 28 13.05 -9.30 -12.84
C PRO A 28 13.13 -7.76 -12.79
N ILE A 29 13.80 -7.22 -11.77
CA ILE A 29 13.98 -5.77 -11.62
C ILE A 29 14.82 -5.21 -12.77
N TYR A 30 15.94 -5.85 -13.10
CA TYR A 30 16.77 -5.50 -14.24
C TYR A 30 15.97 -5.57 -15.55
N TRP A 31 15.14 -6.62 -15.72
CA TRP A 31 14.33 -6.78 -16.92
C TRP A 31 13.36 -5.61 -17.12
N ILE A 32 12.62 -5.24 -16.08
CA ILE A 32 11.69 -4.09 -16.11
C ILE A 32 12.45 -2.80 -16.36
N ALA A 33 13.53 -2.55 -15.61
CA ALA A 33 14.33 -1.33 -15.75
C ALA A 33 14.96 -1.22 -17.15
N SER A 34 15.52 -2.33 -17.67
CA SER A 34 16.09 -2.34 -19.02
C SER A 34 15.05 -2.10 -20.10
N GLY A 35 13.81 -2.58 -19.89
CA GLY A 35 12.69 -2.37 -20.82
C GLY A 35 12.40 -0.88 -21.09
N ALA A 36 12.58 -0.02 -20.08
CA ALA A 36 12.40 1.42 -20.21
C ALA A 36 13.36 2.06 -21.24
N PHE A 37 14.54 1.46 -21.44
CA PHE A 37 15.57 1.95 -22.35
C PHE A 37 15.64 1.17 -23.67
N LYS A 38 14.77 0.15 -23.88
CA LYS A 38 14.72 -0.66 -25.11
C LYS A 38 13.78 -0.05 -26.11
N GLN A 39 14.11 -0.23 -27.41
CA GLN A 39 13.14 -0.03 -28.48
C GLN A 39 12.07 -1.13 -28.39
N GLN A 40 10.86 -0.82 -28.84
CA GLN A 40 9.73 -1.75 -28.77
C GLN A 40 10.04 -3.12 -29.43
N VAL A 41 10.76 -3.13 -30.53
CA VAL A 41 11.20 -4.36 -31.22
C VAL A 41 12.12 -5.21 -30.35
N ASP A 42 13.06 -4.58 -29.62
CA ASP A 42 14.02 -5.28 -28.75
C ASP A 42 13.34 -5.86 -27.50
N VAL A 43 12.25 -5.24 -27.04
CA VAL A 43 11.41 -5.76 -25.94
C VAL A 43 10.74 -7.07 -26.39
N PHE A 44 10.08 -7.07 -27.56
CA PHE A 44 9.39 -8.26 -28.07
C PHE A 44 10.36 -9.40 -28.45
N GLN A 45 11.56 -9.07 -28.91
CA GLN A 45 12.60 -10.06 -29.24
C GLN A 45 13.38 -10.57 -28.03
N LEU A 46 13.04 -10.11 -26.82
CA LEU A 46 13.69 -10.51 -25.56
C LEU A 46 15.21 -10.31 -25.57
N LYS A 47 15.72 -9.34 -26.32
CA LYS A 47 17.17 -9.09 -26.41
C LYS A 47 17.77 -8.65 -25.08
N LEU A 48 18.86 -9.30 -24.67
CA LEU A 48 19.63 -8.91 -23.51
C LEU A 48 20.59 -7.76 -23.82
N LEU A 49 21.20 -7.79 -25.02
CA LEU A 49 22.06 -6.72 -25.52
C LEU A 49 21.25 -5.86 -26.49
N PHE A 50 21.17 -4.58 -26.22
CA PHE A 50 20.39 -3.60 -26.98
C PHE A 50 21.06 -2.23 -26.97
N THR A 51 20.71 -1.37 -27.92
CA THR A 51 21.13 0.03 -27.93
C THR A 51 20.17 0.86 -27.07
N PRO A 52 20.62 1.48 -25.96
CA PRO A 52 19.77 2.27 -25.11
C PRO A 52 19.13 3.46 -25.83
N THR A 53 17.84 3.70 -25.58
CA THR A 53 17.11 4.86 -26.12
C THR A 53 16.35 5.57 -25.02
N LEU A 54 16.20 6.90 -25.14
CA LEU A 54 15.34 7.72 -24.29
C LEU A 54 14.00 8.05 -24.96
N ALA A 55 13.72 7.49 -26.13
CA ALA A 55 12.49 7.77 -26.89
C ALA A 55 11.23 7.47 -26.07
N ASN A 56 11.22 6.36 -25.33
CA ASN A 56 10.09 5.96 -24.47
C ASN A 56 9.78 7.03 -23.42
N PHE A 57 10.81 7.64 -22.81
CA PHE A 57 10.61 8.70 -21.81
C PHE A 57 10.02 9.97 -22.45
N ASN A 58 10.46 10.35 -23.66
CA ASN A 58 9.90 11.48 -24.37
C ASN A 58 8.42 11.24 -24.75
N GLU A 59 8.07 9.99 -25.09
CA GLU A 59 6.73 9.63 -25.49
C GLU A 59 5.75 9.67 -24.30
N ILE A 60 6.12 9.09 -23.15
CA ILE A 60 5.22 9.03 -21.99
C ILE A 60 4.92 10.39 -21.35
N PHE A 61 5.81 11.40 -21.55
CA PHE A 61 5.57 12.75 -21.07
C PHE A 61 4.71 13.60 -22.03
N ARG A 62 4.44 13.11 -23.25
CA ARG A 62 3.60 13.78 -24.25
C ARG A 62 2.17 13.21 -24.24
N SER A 63 1.26 13.97 -24.89
CA SER A 63 -0.10 13.47 -25.17
C SER A 63 -0.02 12.23 -26.09
N PRO A 64 -0.85 11.18 -25.85
CA PRO A 64 -1.98 11.12 -24.91
C PRO A 64 -1.63 10.64 -23.51
N TYR A 65 -0.37 10.28 -23.21
CA TYR A 65 0.00 9.63 -21.95
C TYR A 65 0.05 10.60 -20.76
N ASN A 66 0.62 11.80 -20.92
CA ASN A 66 0.70 12.87 -19.91
C ASN A 66 1.08 12.35 -18.51
N LEU A 67 2.21 11.62 -18.42
CA LEU A 67 2.62 10.92 -17.20
C LEU A 67 2.70 11.85 -15.98
N HIS A 68 3.13 13.10 -16.16
CA HIS A 68 3.25 14.06 -15.06
C HIS A 68 1.91 14.35 -14.38
N GLU A 69 0.83 14.51 -15.15
CA GLU A 69 -0.52 14.73 -14.60
C GLU A 69 -1.03 13.49 -13.84
N LYS A 70 -0.76 12.30 -14.39
CA LYS A 70 -1.15 11.03 -13.76
C LYS A 70 -0.40 10.80 -12.46
N LEU A 71 0.91 11.09 -12.44
CA LEU A 71 1.73 11.00 -11.21
C LEU A 71 1.25 11.98 -10.15
N LEU A 72 0.96 13.24 -10.52
CA LEU A 72 0.42 14.23 -9.59
C LEU A 72 -0.93 13.78 -9.03
N ASN A 73 -1.84 13.30 -9.88
CA ASN A 73 -3.14 12.80 -9.43
C ASN A 73 -3.01 11.62 -8.47
N SER A 74 -2.16 10.64 -8.79
CA SER A 74 -1.91 9.49 -7.90
C SER A 74 -1.31 9.92 -6.57
N THR A 75 -0.35 10.86 -6.58
CA THR A 75 0.27 11.41 -5.37
C THR A 75 -0.76 12.13 -4.50
N LEU A 76 -1.62 12.96 -5.10
CA LEU A 76 -2.65 13.70 -4.38
C LEU A 76 -3.68 12.76 -3.75
N VAL A 77 -4.17 11.77 -4.51
CA VAL A 77 -5.16 10.81 -4.01
C VAL A 77 -4.55 9.94 -2.91
N ALA A 78 -3.37 9.35 -3.14
CA ALA A 78 -2.71 8.51 -2.15
C ALA A 78 -2.32 9.30 -0.89
N GLY A 79 -1.75 10.50 -1.07
CA GLY A 79 -1.38 11.38 0.05
C GLY A 79 -2.59 11.79 0.89
N THR A 80 -3.68 12.23 0.24
CA THR A 80 -4.92 12.60 0.94
C THR A 80 -5.51 11.40 1.68
N THR A 81 -5.52 10.21 1.05
CA THR A 81 -5.99 8.98 1.69
C THR A 81 -5.20 8.69 2.96
N VAL A 82 -3.87 8.77 2.92
CA VAL A 82 -3.01 8.49 4.10
C VAL A 82 -3.20 9.53 5.18
N ILE A 83 -3.26 10.83 4.84
CA ILE A 83 -3.48 11.93 5.80
C ILE A 83 -4.79 11.72 6.58
N VAL A 84 -5.82 11.19 5.94
CA VAL A 84 -7.11 10.90 6.59
C VAL A 84 -7.09 9.54 7.31
N ALA A 85 -6.54 8.50 6.66
CA ALA A 85 -6.55 7.13 7.18
C ALA A 85 -5.74 6.97 8.47
N ILE A 86 -4.54 7.56 8.53
CA ILE A 86 -3.63 7.32 9.67
C ILE A 86 -4.18 7.88 11.00
N PRO A 87 -4.68 9.12 11.10
CA PRO A 87 -5.31 9.58 12.33
C PRO A 87 -6.51 8.73 12.73
N MET A 88 -7.41 8.40 11.79
CA MET A 88 -8.57 7.54 12.06
C MET A 88 -8.15 6.16 12.55
N ALA A 89 -7.18 5.54 11.87
CA ALA A 89 -6.66 4.22 12.25
C ALA A 89 -5.96 4.25 13.61
N THR A 90 -5.21 5.32 13.92
CA THR A 90 -4.54 5.48 15.22
C THR A 90 -5.54 5.59 16.37
N MET A 91 -6.59 6.38 16.19
CA MET A 91 -7.66 6.51 17.18
C MET A 91 -8.40 5.17 17.41
N ALA A 92 -8.72 4.47 16.31
CA ALA A 92 -9.35 3.15 16.39
C ALA A 92 -8.43 2.12 17.04
N ALA A 93 -7.15 2.06 16.62
CA ALA A 93 -6.15 1.15 17.16
C ALA A 93 -5.93 1.37 18.67
N TYR A 94 -5.83 2.62 19.11
CA TYR A 94 -5.74 2.96 20.52
C TYR A 94 -6.98 2.49 21.29
N SER A 95 -8.17 2.70 20.72
CA SER A 95 -9.41 2.25 21.33
C SER A 95 -9.48 0.73 21.50
N PHE A 96 -9.09 -0.02 20.47
CA PHE A 96 -9.01 -1.49 20.52
C PHE A 96 -7.85 -2.01 21.38
N SER A 97 -6.86 -1.21 21.70
CA SER A 97 -5.72 -1.61 22.52
C SER A 97 -5.91 -1.32 24.02
N ARG A 98 -6.66 -0.29 24.37
CA ARG A 98 -6.75 0.26 25.74
C ARG A 98 -8.12 0.17 26.38
N PHE A 99 -9.20 0.14 25.60
CA PHE A 99 -10.54 0.04 26.15
C PHE A 99 -11.07 -1.38 26.04
N ARG A 100 -11.54 -1.94 27.14
CA ARG A 100 -12.24 -3.21 27.19
C ARG A 100 -13.64 -3.08 26.61
N LEU A 101 -13.75 -3.07 25.29
CA LEU A 101 -15.03 -2.98 24.60
C LEU A 101 -15.76 -4.34 24.66
N ARG A 102 -17.08 -4.30 24.85
CA ARG A 102 -17.89 -5.51 24.72
C ARG A 102 -17.78 -6.03 23.28
N PHE A 103 -17.39 -7.30 23.11
CA PHE A 103 -17.12 -7.92 21.80
C PHE A 103 -15.93 -7.33 21.01
N GLU A 104 -14.97 -6.73 21.69
CA GLU A 104 -13.77 -6.14 21.05
C GLU A 104 -13.12 -7.07 20.01
N ARG A 105 -12.85 -8.32 20.41
CA ARG A 105 -12.23 -9.32 19.53
C ARG A 105 -13.08 -9.58 18.28
N THR A 106 -14.39 -9.70 18.45
CA THR A 106 -15.31 -9.95 17.33
C THR A 106 -15.36 -8.75 16.38
N MET A 107 -15.46 -7.53 16.92
CA MET A 107 -15.45 -6.29 16.12
C MET A 107 -14.14 -6.15 15.34
N PHE A 108 -13.00 -6.39 15.99
CA PHE A 108 -11.70 -6.34 15.36
C PHE A 108 -11.56 -7.39 14.24
N LEU A 109 -11.99 -8.62 14.49
CA LEU A 109 -11.99 -9.68 13.48
C LEU A 109 -12.95 -9.37 12.33
N MET A 110 -14.11 -8.75 12.58
CA MET A 110 -15.02 -8.31 11.53
C MET A 110 -14.36 -7.24 10.63
N ILE A 111 -13.65 -6.26 11.21
CA ILE A 111 -12.90 -5.28 10.44
C ILE A 111 -11.84 -5.97 9.57
N LEU A 112 -11.07 -6.90 10.13
CA LEU A 112 -10.06 -7.64 9.37
C LEU A 112 -10.67 -8.54 8.28
N SER A 113 -11.85 -9.10 8.53
CA SER A 113 -12.52 -9.99 7.57
C SER A 113 -12.90 -9.27 6.26
N THR A 114 -13.07 -7.94 6.29
CA THR A 114 -13.31 -7.15 5.07
C THR A 114 -12.16 -7.24 4.07
N GLN A 115 -10.93 -7.52 4.53
CA GLN A 115 -9.76 -7.69 3.67
C GLN A 115 -9.80 -8.96 2.80
N PHE A 116 -10.65 -9.94 3.14
CA PHE A 116 -10.82 -11.15 2.32
C PHE A 116 -11.78 -10.94 1.15
N VAL A 117 -12.50 -9.81 1.11
CA VAL A 117 -13.39 -9.50 -0.01
C VAL A 117 -12.54 -9.03 -1.20
N PRO A 118 -12.56 -9.75 -2.34
CA PRO A 118 -11.83 -9.31 -3.52
C PRO A 118 -12.30 -7.92 -3.97
N ALA A 119 -11.35 -7.01 -4.23
CA ALA A 119 -11.67 -5.64 -4.63
C ALA A 119 -12.63 -5.57 -5.84
N VAL A 120 -12.52 -6.52 -6.76
CA VAL A 120 -13.40 -6.60 -7.95
C VAL A 120 -14.88 -6.76 -7.58
N VAL A 121 -15.20 -7.46 -6.47
CA VAL A 121 -16.59 -7.69 -6.04
C VAL A 121 -17.25 -6.38 -5.56
N ILE A 122 -16.48 -5.50 -4.94
CA ILE A 122 -16.99 -4.24 -4.38
C ILE A 122 -17.01 -3.08 -5.38
N VAL A 123 -16.41 -3.27 -6.58
CA VAL A 123 -16.39 -2.24 -7.64
C VAL A 123 -17.80 -1.83 -8.06
N LEU A 124 -18.67 -2.79 -8.36
CA LEU A 124 -20.01 -2.51 -8.83
C LEU A 124 -20.88 -1.77 -7.80
N PRO A 125 -20.94 -2.19 -6.51
CA PRO A 125 -21.60 -1.43 -5.47
C PRO A 125 -21.08 0.01 -5.32
N TYR A 126 -19.76 0.22 -5.36
CA TYR A 126 -19.19 1.57 -5.28
C TYR A 126 -19.55 2.41 -6.51
N PHE A 127 -19.53 1.83 -7.69
CA PHE A 127 -19.94 2.53 -8.91
C PHE A 127 -21.38 3.04 -8.80
N LEU A 128 -22.32 2.17 -8.39
CA LEU A 128 -23.72 2.55 -8.22
C LEU A 128 -23.89 3.65 -7.17
N LEU A 129 -23.21 3.51 -6.02
CA LEU A 129 -23.24 4.50 -4.95
C LEU A 129 -22.71 5.87 -5.42
N PHE A 130 -21.56 5.90 -6.08
CA PHE A 130 -20.95 7.16 -6.52
C PHE A 130 -21.69 7.78 -7.70
N ARG A 131 -22.33 6.97 -8.55
CA ARG A 131 -23.23 7.46 -9.57
C ARG A 131 -24.41 8.20 -8.94
N ASP A 132 -25.06 7.59 -7.96
CA ASP A 132 -26.25 8.16 -7.31
C ASP A 132 -25.91 9.41 -6.47
N LEU A 133 -24.68 9.49 -5.96
CA LEU A 133 -24.14 10.66 -5.25
C LEU A 133 -23.55 11.73 -6.18
N GLY A 134 -23.46 11.50 -7.48
CA GLY A 134 -22.85 12.42 -8.45
C GLY A 134 -21.33 12.57 -8.25
N LEU A 135 -20.65 11.57 -7.68
CA LEU A 135 -19.22 11.58 -7.38
C LEU A 135 -18.36 10.82 -8.40
N LEU A 136 -18.97 10.31 -9.49
CA LEU A 136 -18.20 9.65 -10.55
C LEU A 136 -17.13 10.59 -11.10
N ASP A 137 -15.98 10.02 -11.47
CA ASP A 137 -14.82 10.73 -12.04
C ASP A 137 -14.20 11.80 -11.11
N THR A 138 -14.47 11.73 -9.80
CA THR A 138 -13.89 12.65 -8.82
C THR A 138 -12.75 12.00 -8.04
N ARG A 139 -11.77 12.81 -7.63
CA ARG A 139 -10.69 12.38 -6.72
C ARG A 139 -11.25 11.95 -5.36
N LEU A 140 -12.36 12.55 -4.92
CA LEU A 140 -13.00 12.21 -3.66
C LEU A 140 -13.51 10.77 -3.66
N ALA A 141 -14.13 10.29 -4.74
CA ALA A 141 -14.56 8.90 -4.87
C ALA A 141 -13.37 7.94 -4.71
N LEU A 142 -12.23 8.23 -5.36
CA LEU A 142 -11.01 7.43 -5.25
C LEU A 142 -10.46 7.41 -3.81
N VAL A 143 -10.45 8.56 -3.12
CA VAL A 143 -10.02 8.64 -1.72
C VAL A 143 -10.93 7.80 -0.82
N LEU A 144 -12.26 7.86 -1.00
CA LEU A 144 -13.21 7.08 -0.20
C LEU A 144 -13.08 5.57 -0.42
N VAL A 145 -12.88 5.14 -1.67
CA VAL A 145 -12.59 3.71 -1.97
C VAL A 145 -11.31 3.28 -1.30
N ASN A 146 -10.22 4.04 -1.47
CA ASN A 146 -8.94 3.71 -0.86
C ASN A 146 -9.02 3.67 0.67
N LEU A 147 -9.74 4.61 1.30
CA LEU A 147 -9.97 4.61 2.74
C LEU A 147 -10.62 3.31 3.20
N SER A 148 -11.67 2.86 2.51
CA SER A 148 -12.37 1.63 2.89
C SER A 148 -11.50 0.39 2.82
N LEU A 149 -10.56 0.35 1.87
CA LEU A 149 -9.64 -0.77 1.67
C LEU A 149 -8.44 -0.73 2.63
N ILE A 150 -7.95 0.46 2.97
CA ILE A 150 -6.70 0.65 3.70
C ILE A 150 -6.92 0.71 5.23
N LEU A 151 -8.04 1.28 5.69
CA LEU A 151 -8.32 1.47 7.11
C LEU A 151 -8.19 0.19 7.95
N PRO A 152 -8.74 -0.97 7.56
CA PRO A 152 -8.61 -2.20 8.34
C PRO A 152 -7.15 -2.63 8.53
N PHE A 153 -6.36 -2.52 7.47
CA PHE A 153 -4.93 -2.83 7.51
C PHE A 153 -4.15 -1.85 8.42
N ALA A 154 -4.44 -0.54 8.29
CA ALA A 154 -3.80 0.48 9.11
C ALA A 154 -4.12 0.30 10.59
N ILE A 155 -5.38 0.02 10.94
CA ILE A 155 -5.81 -0.26 12.31
C ILE A 155 -5.07 -1.46 12.88
N TRP A 156 -5.01 -2.55 12.12
CA TRP A 156 -4.32 -3.77 12.54
C TRP A 156 -2.84 -3.54 12.81
N MET A 157 -2.17 -2.87 11.89
CA MET A 157 -0.73 -2.61 12.01
C MET A 157 -0.44 -1.69 13.19
N ILE A 158 -1.12 -0.54 13.31
CA ILE A 158 -0.89 0.43 14.38
C ILE A 158 -1.25 -0.18 15.73
N LYS A 159 -2.33 -0.98 15.82
CA LYS A 159 -2.69 -1.69 17.05
C LYS A 159 -1.56 -2.58 17.54
N GLY A 160 -0.89 -3.32 16.65
CA GLY A 160 0.26 -4.16 17.03
C GLY A 160 1.40 -3.36 17.67
N PHE A 161 1.65 -2.13 17.23
CA PHE A 161 2.66 -1.26 17.87
C PHE A 161 2.18 -0.69 19.20
N ILE A 162 0.91 -0.27 19.30
CA ILE A 162 0.34 0.25 20.56
C ILE A 162 0.26 -0.85 21.61
N ASP A 163 -0.07 -2.08 21.24
CA ASP A 163 -0.10 -3.24 22.15
C ASP A 163 1.29 -3.53 22.75
N GLY A 164 2.37 -3.18 22.04
CA GLY A 164 3.74 -3.31 22.51
C GLY A 164 4.16 -2.26 23.55
N ILE A 165 3.38 -1.20 23.78
CA ILE A 165 3.65 -0.16 24.77
C ILE A 165 3.16 -0.64 26.15
N PRO A 166 4.04 -0.70 27.20
CA PRO A 166 3.65 -1.11 28.53
C PRO A 166 2.56 -0.20 29.12
N LEU A 167 1.49 -0.79 29.65
CA LEU A 167 0.40 -0.04 30.30
C LEU A 167 0.87 0.78 31.49
N ASP A 168 1.86 0.27 32.25
CA ASP A 168 2.42 0.91 33.42
C ASP A 168 2.92 2.33 33.11
N THR A 169 3.41 2.58 31.89
CA THR A 169 3.88 3.91 31.45
C THR A 169 2.72 4.91 31.34
N GLU A 170 1.57 4.45 30.87
CA GLU A 170 0.37 5.30 30.78
C GLU A 170 -0.26 5.52 32.17
N GLU A 171 -0.30 4.47 32.99
CA GLU A 171 -0.83 4.53 34.36
C GLU A 171 0.00 5.45 35.25
N ALA A 172 1.32 5.40 35.17
CA ALA A 172 2.21 6.30 35.90
C ALA A 172 1.92 7.77 35.57
N ALA A 173 1.76 8.10 34.30
CA ALA A 173 1.44 9.48 33.89
C ALA A 173 0.04 9.92 34.35
N LEU A 174 -0.93 9.02 34.44
CA LEU A 174 -2.26 9.33 34.99
C LEU A 174 -2.18 9.60 36.49
N VAL A 175 -1.34 8.85 37.22
CA VAL A 175 -1.10 9.08 38.65
C VAL A 175 -0.40 10.42 38.87
N ASP A 176 0.50 10.83 37.97
CA ASP A 176 1.16 12.12 37.97
C ASP A 176 0.23 13.31 37.60
N GLY A 177 -1.07 13.02 37.37
CA GLY A 177 -2.09 14.04 37.13
C GLY A 177 -2.31 14.39 35.64
N SER A 178 -1.70 13.68 34.74
CA SER A 178 -1.96 13.85 33.29
C SER A 178 -3.37 13.41 32.93
N SER A 179 -4.05 14.17 32.09
CA SER A 179 -5.31 13.73 31.47
C SER A 179 -5.06 12.64 30.43
N ARG A 180 -6.08 11.83 30.10
CA ARG A 180 -5.98 10.78 29.07
C ARG A 180 -5.53 11.31 27.71
N LEU A 181 -5.98 12.50 27.32
CA LEU A 181 -5.54 13.13 26.07
C LEU A 181 -4.05 13.48 26.12
N GLN A 182 -3.55 13.99 27.25
CA GLN A 182 -2.12 14.28 27.44
C GLN A 182 -1.29 13.01 27.38
N VAL A 183 -1.76 11.91 27.97
CA VAL A 183 -1.09 10.60 27.86
C VAL A 183 -1.00 10.14 26.40
N ILE A 184 -2.10 10.26 25.64
CA ILE A 184 -2.09 9.88 24.22
C ILE A 184 -1.06 10.71 23.44
N TRP A 185 -1.09 12.06 23.59
CA TRP A 185 -0.25 12.95 22.80
C TRP A 185 1.21 12.93 23.22
N ASN A 186 1.50 12.84 24.52
CA ASN A 186 2.85 13.01 25.06
C ASN A 186 3.60 11.68 25.25
N ILE A 187 2.87 10.55 25.33
CA ILE A 187 3.46 9.26 25.63
C ILE A 187 3.17 8.25 24.51
N VAL A 188 1.90 7.96 24.26
CA VAL A 188 1.52 6.88 23.35
C VAL A 188 1.91 7.19 21.91
N LEU A 189 1.56 8.37 21.42
CA LEU A 189 1.85 8.76 20.03
C LEU A 189 3.36 8.81 19.73
N PRO A 190 4.21 9.45 20.58
CA PRO A 190 5.65 9.41 20.36
C PRO A 190 6.23 8.00 20.40
N MET A 191 5.79 7.15 21.31
CA MET A 191 6.27 5.76 21.40
C MET A 191 5.78 4.91 20.23
N ALA A 192 4.55 5.12 19.76
CA ALA A 192 3.98 4.43 18.60
C ALA A 192 4.45 5.01 17.25
N LEU A 193 5.12 6.18 17.24
CA LEU A 193 5.46 6.91 16.02
C LEU A 193 6.19 6.06 14.97
N PRO A 194 7.19 5.23 15.32
CA PRO A 194 7.84 4.35 14.32
C PRO A 194 6.84 3.41 13.63
N GLY A 195 5.90 2.86 14.39
CA GLY A 195 4.83 2.01 13.88
C GLY A 195 3.81 2.76 13.01
N ILE A 196 3.43 3.97 13.45
CA ILE A 196 2.53 4.85 12.70
C ILE A 196 3.15 5.24 11.36
N LEU A 197 4.43 5.62 11.33
CA LEU A 197 5.15 5.94 10.10
C LEU A 197 5.27 4.74 9.17
N THR A 198 5.55 3.56 9.72
CA THR A 198 5.58 2.32 8.96
C THR A 198 4.22 2.03 8.33
N ALA A 199 3.14 2.14 9.10
CA ALA A 199 1.78 1.99 8.59
C ALA A 199 1.47 3.02 7.49
N ALA A 200 1.88 4.28 7.66
CA ALA A 200 1.68 5.34 6.68
C ALA A 200 2.37 5.03 5.35
N ILE A 201 3.61 4.54 5.39
CA ILE A 201 4.37 4.14 4.18
C ILE A 201 3.66 3.00 3.46
N PHE A 202 3.26 1.94 4.16
CA PHE A 202 2.53 0.82 3.56
C PHE A 202 1.19 1.25 2.99
N CYS A 203 0.43 2.05 3.72
CA CYS A 203 -0.84 2.61 3.25
C CYS A 203 -0.66 3.47 2.00
N PHE A 204 0.42 4.26 1.93
CA PHE A 204 0.74 5.05 0.75
C PHE A 204 1.03 4.16 -0.46
N ILE A 205 1.85 3.12 -0.28
CA ILE A 205 2.16 2.16 -1.36
C ILE A 205 0.88 1.46 -1.84
N LEU A 206 0.01 1.01 -0.92
CA LEU A 206 -1.26 0.38 -1.27
C LEU A 206 -2.20 1.34 -2.02
N ALA A 207 -2.34 2.59 -1.54
CA ALA A 207 -3.15 3.60 -2.22
C ALA A 207 -2.59 3.97 -3.59
N TRP A 208 -1.27 4.07 -3.71
CA TRP A 208 -0.60 4.37 -4.97
C TRP A 208 -0.82 3.26 -6.01
N THR A 209 -0.64 2.01 -5.63
CA THR A 209 -0.83 0.86 -6.53
C THR A 209 -2.30 0.65 -6.92
N SER A 210 -3.25 0.89 -6.01
CA SER A 210 -4.68 0.82 -6.32
C SER A 210 -5.14 1.92 -7.28
N ASN A 211 -4.53 3.11 -7.24
CA ASN A 211 -4.84 4.20 -8.17
C ASN A 211 -4.38 3.91 -9.62
N THR A 212 -3.33 3.13 -9.82
CA THR A 212 -2.91 2.71 -11.17
C THR A 212 -3.87 1.70 -11.79
N LEU A 213 -4.55 0.93 -10.97
CA LEU A 213 -5.66 0.04 -11.34
C LEU A 213 -7.02 0.74 -11.16
N SER A 214 -7.07 2.08 -11.38
CA SER A 214 -8.23 2.88 -11.00
C SER A 214 -9.53 2.14 -11.35
N LEU A 215 -10.14 1.55 -10.33
CA LEU A 215 -11.39 0.80 -10.42
C LEU A 215 -12.48 1.61 -11.13
N ALA A 216 -12.42 2.94 -10.98
CA ALA A 216 -13.29 3.89 -11.71
C ALA A 216 -13.01 3.90 -13.22
N GLN A 217 -11.75 3.79 -13.67
CA GLN A 217 -11.43 3.70 -15.10
C GLN A 217 -11.80 2.32 -15.67
N LEU A 218 -11.62 1.25 -14.90
CA LEU A 218 -12.01 -0.10 -15.34
C LEU A 218 -13.53 -0.20 -15.47
N VAL A 219 -14.26 0.36 -14.52
CA VAL A 219 -15.73 0.44 -14.54
C VAL A 219 -16.19 1.38 -15.67
N GLY A 220 -15.55 2.53 -15.84
CA GLY A 220 -15.83 3.44 -16.96
C GLY A 220 -15.58 2.77 -18.31
N LEU A 221 -14.46 2.07 -18.49
CA LEU A 221 -14.15 1.32 -19.72
C LEU A 221 -15.12 0.17 -19.98
N ILE A 222 -15.55 -0.56 -18.95
CA ILE A 222 -16.49 -1.68 -19.08
C ILE A 222 -17.89 -1.18 -19.43
N PHE A 223 -18.36 -0.08 -18.82
CA PHE A 223 -19.74 0.37 -18.97
C PHE A 223 -19.95 1.49 -20.01
N THR A 224 -18.90 2.30 -20.31
CA THR A 224 -19.01 3.39 -21.31
C THR A 224 -18.54 3.02 -22.71
N ARG A 225 -17.79 1.92 -22.85
CA ARG A 225 -17.35 1.39 -24.15
C ARG A 225 -17.76 -0.08 -24.30
N PRO A 226 -18.99 -0.36 -24.72
CA PRO A 226 -19.44 -1.75 -25.00
C PRO A 226 -18.60 -2.43 -26.09
N SER A 227 -17.87 -1.67 -26.92
CA SER A 227 -16.92 -2.21 -27.93
C SER A 227 -15.71 -2.94 -27.34
N PHE A 228 -15.36 -2.73 -26.05
CA PHE A 228 -14.23 -3.45 -25.42
C PHE A 228 -14.56 -4.91 -25.14
N LEU A 229 -15.83 -5.25 -24.91
CA LEU A 229 -16.28 -6.64 -24.71
C LEU A 229 -16.31 -7.45 -26.00
N VAL A 230 -16.37 -6.78 -27.18
CA VAL A 230 -16.41 -7.45 -28.49
C VAL A 230 -15.02 -7.97 -28.94
N HIS A 231 -13.93 -7.44 -28.37
CA HIS A 231 -12.56 -7.86 -28.70
C HIS A 231 -11.95 -8.87 -27.72
N LEU A 232 -12.71 -9.33 -26.72
CA LEU A 232 -12.28 -10.34 -25.74
C LEU A 232 -12.83 -11.75 -26.03
N TRP A 233 -13.57 -11.93 -27.17
CA TRP A 233 -14.04 -13.23 -27.71
C TRP A 233 -13.48 -13.51 -29.07
#